data_acad5dd3cf0ecb8e4d5cd81c9cf838c4
#
_entry.id   acad5dd3cf0ecb8e4d5cd81c9cf838c4
#
_cell.length_a   1.000
_cell.length_b   1.000
_cell.length_c   1.000
_cell.angle_alpha   90.00
_cell.angle_beta   90.00
_cell.angle_gamma   90.00
#
_symmetry.space_group_name_H-M   'P 1'
#
loop_
_entity.id
_entity.type
_entity.pdbx_description
1 polymer ?
#
loop_
_entity_poly.entity_id
_entity_poly.type
_entity_poly.pdbx_seq_one_letter_code
_entity_poly.pdbx_strand_id
1 'polypeptide(L)'
;NYFQNDARKKQPIKWRVLSVNGDDVFMIASRCLDYQKYGGNLTANSSDAWANSSLRGWLNKTFLNTAFSATEQTAIKNSSITNDKVYMLSTAEMNTLSYGLGGDMAAARPTEYAKNQGAESDKIKGSSFYGFGSWMLRDTVNSGGEILLRCVSSFGAVGSCDGELAVRPVLHMSLSAEKFVSAGTLTGLDDGSQDKYPATIVKSKEDTAKVKAPSKVKLTSAKNGKGKKLTVKWKKVTGAKGYQLQYAINKKFKKKKSIQTKKTKYTIKKLKKKKTYYIRVRAYKMNGKKKVYGK
;
A
#
# COMPACT_ATOMS: atom_id res chain seq x y z
N ASN A 1 5.89 -8.54 7.64
CA ASN A 1 5.80 -9.73 8.51
C ASN A 1 6.20 -9.38 9.95
N TYR A 2 5.47 -9.88 10.96
CA TYR A 2 5.78 -9.66 12.37
C TYR A 2 5.57 -10.94 13.18
N PHE A 3 5.99 -10.94 14.43
CA PHE A 3 5.78 -12.06 15.34
C PHE A 3 4.28 -12.21 15.65
N GLN A 4 3.76 -13.43 15.53
CA GLN A 4 2.36 -13.73 15.82
C GLN A 4 2.24 -14.71 17.02
N ASN A 5 3.01 -15.80 16.96
CA ASN A 5 2.99 -16.85 17.99
C ASN A 5 4.35 -17.07 18.64
N ASP A 6 5.43 -16.93 17.88
CA ASP A 6 6.81 -17.20 18.32
C ASP A 6 7.70 -16.00 17.94
N ALA A 7 8.42 -15.45 18.91
CA ALA A 7 9.36 -14.35 18.73
C ALA A 7 10.51 -14.64 17.75
N ARG A 8 10.76 -15.91 17.42
CA ARG A 8 11.80 -16.33 16.45
C ARG A 8 11.28 -16.47 15.04
N LYS A 9 9.96 -16.46 14.82
CA LYS A 9 9.32 -16.66 13.51
C LYS A 9 8.37 -15.51 13.21
N LYS A 10 8.67 -14.76 12.17
CA LYS A 10 7.79 -13.71 11.65
C LYS A 10 6.77 -14.32 10.68
N GLN A 11 5.53 -13.91 10.83
CA GLN A 11 4.41 -14.29 9.96
C GLN A 11 3.84 -13.04 9.28
N PRO A 12 3.15 -13.17 8.13
CA PRO A 12 2.47 -12.05 7.50
C PRO A 12 1.49 -11.37 8.45
N ILE A 13 1.50 -10.04 8.48
CA ILE A 13 0.49 -9.26 9.19
C ILE A 13 -0.75 -9.17 8.30
N LYS A 14 -1.91 -9.51 8.86
CA LYS A 14 -3.21 -9.27 8.23
C LYS A 14 -3.63 -7.83 8.52
N TRP A 15 -3.98 -7.09 7.48
CA TRP A 15 -4.40 -5.71 7.56
C TRP A 15 -5.86 -5.57 7.13
N ARG A 16 -6.63 -4.81 7.88
CA ARG A 16 -7.98 -4.38 7.51
C ARG A 16 -7.89 -3.04 6.80
N VAL A 17 -8.42 -2.96 5.59
CA VAL A 17 -8.53 -1.70 4.85
C VAL A 17 -9.63 -0.85 5.47
N LEU A 18 -9.31 0.39 5.82
CA LEU A 18 -10.23 1.39 6.36
C LEU A 18 -10.74 2.32 5.26
N SER A 19 -9.86 2.73 4.36
CA SER A 19 -10.23 3.54 3.19
C SER A 19 -9.25 3.38 2.05
N VAL A 20 -9.72 3.70 0.84
CA VAL A 20 -8.91 3.79 -0.37
C VAL A 20 -9.19 5.13 -1.05
N ASN A 21 -8.14 5.91 -1.25
CA ASN A 21 -8.22 7.19 -1.95
C ASN A 21 -7.14 7.27 -3.04
N GLY A 22 -7.52 7.03 -4.29
CA GLY A 22 -6.59 6.96 -5.41
C GLY A 22 -5.54 5.87 -5.22
N ASP A 23 -4.26 6.27 -5.09
CA ASP A 23 -3.12 5.36 -4.83
C ASP A 23 -2.85 5.18 -3.33
N ASP A 24 -3.71 5.66 -2.46
CA ASP A 24 -3.52 5.59 -1.01
C ASP A 24 -4.48 4.60 -0.37
N VAL A 25 -3.94 3.60 0.32
CA VAL A 25 -4.70 2.64 1.14
C VAL A 25 -4.38 2.90 2.60
N PHE A 26 -5.39 3.29 3.36
CA PHE A 26 -5.30 3.40 4.80
C PHE A 26 -5.73 2.10 5.46
N MET A 27 -4.91 1.57 6.34
CA MET A 27 -5.09 0.23 6.92
C MET A 27 -4.78 0.20 8.40
N ILE A 28 -5.49 -0.69 9.13
CA ILE A 28 -5.21 -1.04 10.53
C ILE A 28 -4.84 -2.54 10.61
N ALA A 29 -3.93 -2.88 11.51
CA ALA A 29 -3.67 -4.29 11.79
C ALA A 29 -4.96 -4.99 12.29
N SER A 30 -5.27 -6.17 11.75
CA SER A 30 -6.47 -6.92 12.15
C SER A 30 -6.42 -7.34 13.62
N ARG A 31 -5.21 -7.59 14.14
CA ARG A 31 -4.96 -7.96 15.54
C ARG A 31 -4.06 -6.95 16.24
N CYS A 32 -4.09 -6.97 17.56
CA CYS A 32 -3.07 -6.31 18.36
C CYS A 32 -1.78 -7.13 18.26
N LEU A 33 -0.69 -6.49 17.80
CA LEU A 33 0.54 -7.17 17.40
C LEU A 33 1.58 -7.27 18.50
N ASP A 34 1.51 -6.39 19.47
CA ASP A 34 2.49 -6.27 20.56
C ASP A 34 1.83 -5.68 21.81
N TYR A 35 2.58 -5.58 22.90
CA TYR A 35 2.23 -4.89 24.13
C TYR A 35 3.35 -3.91 24.46
N GLN A 36 3.02 -2.63 24.61
CA GLN A 36 4.02 -1.58 24.78
C GLN A 36 3.54 -0.49 25.74
N LYS A 37 4.49 0.19 26.33
CA LYS A 37 4.24 1.43 27.06
C LYS A 37 4.10 2.59 26.09
N TYR A 38 3.10 3.45 26.31
CA TYR A 38 2.98 4.70 25.55
C TYR A 38 4.23 5.56 25.76
N GLY A 39 4.62 5.76 27.02
CA GLY A 39 5.82 6.49 27.45
C GLY A 39 5.78 7.97 27.08
N GLY A 40 6.71 8.72 27.67
CA GLY A 40 6.69 10.18 27.59
C GLY A 40 5.72 10.80 28.60
N ASN A 41 5.66 12.12 28.61
CA ASN A 41 4.74 12.87 29.46
C ASN A 41 3.39 13.00 28.76
N LEU A 42 2.33 12.52 29.41
CA LEU A 42 0.98 12.77 28.94
C LEU A 42 0.65 14.25 29.15
N THR A 43 0.22 14.93 28.09
CA THR A 43 -0.22 16.32 28.10
C THR A 43 -1.65 16.42 27.57
N ALA A 44 -2.35 17.50 27.96
CA ALA A 44 -3.69 17.75 27.45
C ALA A 44 -3.72 17.95 25.91
N ASN A 45 -2.59 18.37 25.34
CA ASN A 45 -2.41 18.40 23.89
C ASN A 45 -1.98 17.01 23.39
N SER A 46 -2.90 16.28 22.80
CA SER A 46 -2.67 14.93 22.28
C SER A 46 -1.57 14.87 21.21
N SER A 47 -1.39 15.92 20.42
CA SER A 47 -0.33 15.98 19.39
C SER A 47 1.06 16.02 20.03
N ASP A 48 1.21 16.81 21.11
CA ASP A 48 2.47 16.91 21.84
C ASP A 48 2.75 15.61 22.63
N ALA A 49 1.72 15.02 23.25
CA ALA A 49 1.81 13.74 23.92
C ALA A 49 2.29 12.65 22.94
N TRP A 50 1.69 12.58 21.75
CA TRP A 50 2.09 11.63 20.71
C TRP A 50 3.52 11.90 20.21
N ALA A 51 3.85 13.15 19.91
CA ALA A 51 5.16 13.54 19.38
C ALA A 51 6.31 13.12 20.31
N ASN A 52 6.08 13.16 21.62
CA ASN A 52 7.05 12.86 22.67
C ASN A 52 6.96 11.42 23.20
N SER A 53 6.04 10.59 22.70
CA SER A 53 5.85 9.23 23.19
C SER A 53 6.98 8.29 22.73
N SER A 54 7.41 7.39 23.62
CA SER A 54 8.35 6.33 23.26
C SER A 54 7.73 5.33 22.28
N LEU A 55 6.40 5.13 22.34
CA LEU A 55 5.65 4.28 21.42
C LEU A 55 5.79 4.76 19.97
N ARG A 56 5.67 6.07 19.71
CA ARG A 56 5.90 6.64 18.38
C ARG A 56 7.30 6.29 17.85
N GLY A 57 8.31 6.47 18.71
CA GLY A 57 9.69 6.13 18.38
C GLY A 57 9.86 4.64 18.08
N TRP A 58 9.26 3.78 18.89
CA TRP A 58 9.29 2.33 18.71
C TRP A 58 8.59 1.90 17.40
N LEU A 59 7.40 2.44 17.10
CA LEU A 59 6.66 2.14 15.88
C LEU A 59 7.44 2.49 14.60
N ASN A 60 8.10 3.66 14.59
CA ASN A 60 8.78 4.16 13.39
C ASN A 60 10.27 3.74 13.28
N LYS A 61 10.81 3.06 14.29
CA LYS A 61 12.16 2.47 14.28
C LYS A 61 12.08 0.95 14.40
N THR A 62 11.78 0.45 15.59
CA THR A 62 11.87 -0.98 15.89
C THR A 62 10.83 -1.79 15.14
N PHE A 63 9.55 -1.42 15.26
CA PHE A 63 8.47 -2.13 14.58
C PHE A 63 8.59 -2.03 13.07
N LEU A 64 8.79 -0.82 12.53
CA LEU A 64 8.90 -0.59 11.09
C LEU A 64 10.02 -1.45 10.46
N ASN A 65 11.21 -1.45 11.06
CA ASN A 65 12.34 -2.22 10.55
C ASN A 65 12.20 -3.74 10.80
N THR A 66 11.44 -4.14 11.81
CA THR A 66 11.19 -5.55 12.11
C THR A 66 10.11 -6.13 11.19
N ALA A 67 9.05 -5.36 10.94
CA ALA A 67 7.86 -5.81 10.24
C ALA A 67 7.98 -5.73 8.70
N PHE A 68 8.76 -4.77 8.19
CA PHE A 68 8.81 -4.44 6.76
C PHE A 68 10.24 -4.45 6.22
N SER A 69 10.41 -5.04 5.05
CA SER A 69 11.66 -4.93 4.27
C SER A 69 11.87 -3.49 3.79
N ALA A 70 13.10 -3.13 3.42
CA ALA A 70 13.40 -1.81 2.88
C ALA A 70 12.54 -1.47 1.65
N THR A 71 12.24 -2.45 0.80
CA THR A 71 11.35 -2.25 -0.36
C THR A 71 9.90 -1.95 0.07
N GLU A 72 9.36 -2.66 1.05
CA GLU A 72 8.02 -2.42 1.59
C GLU A 72 7.94 -1.06 2.26
N GLN A 73 8.98 -0.64 2.99
CA GLN A 73 9.04 0.67 3.62
C GLN A 73 8.99 1.84 2.63
N THR A 74 9.44 1.65 1.38
CA THR A 74 9.32 2.68 0.34
C THR A 74 7.88 2.84 -0.16
N ALA A 75 7.04 1.84 0.02
CA ALA A 75 5.63 1.86 -0.34
C ALA A 75 4.76 2.46 0.78
N ILE A 76 5.23 2.45 2.03
CA ILE A 76 4.54 3.05 3.16
C ILE A 76 4.72 4.56 3.08
N LYS A 77 3.60 5.28 3.00
CA LYS A 77 3.54 6.75 2.96
C LYS A 77 3.57 7.32 4.37
N ASN A 78 4.05 8.54 4.50
CA ASN A 78 3.89 9.28 5.75
C ASN A 78 2.44 9.75 5.87
N SER A 79 1.87 9.63 7.07
CA SER A 79 0.55 10.19 7.40
C SER A 79 0.58 11.71 7.24
N SER A 80 -0.47 12.27 6.66
CA SER A 80 -0.65 13.73 6.58
C SER A 80 -0.98 14.36 7.96
N ILE A 81 -1.34 13.54 8.94
CA ILE A 81 -1.75 13.99 10.28
C ILE A 81 -0.56 13.98 11.24
N THR A 82 0.18 12.87 11.33
CA THR A 82 1.27 12.68 12.30
C THR A 82 2.65 12.80 11.65
N ASN A 83 2.74 12.79 10.34
CA ASN A 83 3.96 12.67 9.55
C ASN A 83 4.76 11.38 9.84
N ASP A 84 4.14 10.37 10.41
CA ASP A 84 4.73 9.06 10.70
C ASP A 84 4.36 8.04 9.62
N LYS A 85 5.20 7.03 9.42
CA LYS A 85 4.89 5.88 8.56
C LYS A 85 3.95 4.90 9.24
N VAL A 86 4.14 4.69 10.54
CA VAL A 86 3.31 3.80 11.36
C VAL A 86 2.89 4.54 12.61
N TYR A 87 1.61 4.50 12.94
CA TYR A 87 1.07 5.23 14.07
C TYR A 87 -0.16 4.53 14.67
N MET A 88 -0.74 5.10 15.73
CA MET A 88 -1.97 4.63 16.34
C MET A 88 -3.14 5.54 15.93
N LEU A 89 -4.36 5.01 15.86
CA LEU A 89 -5.55 5.83 15.62
C LEU A 89 -5.77 6.83 16.76
N SER A 90 -6.40 7.95 16.44
CA SER A 90 -7.04 8.84 17.42
C SER A 90 -8.49 8.46 17.65
N THR A 91 -9.10 9.01 18.71
CA THR A 91 -10.55 8.90 18.93
C THR A 91 -11.35 9.45 17.76
N ALA A 92 -10.92 10.56 17.17
CA ALA A 92 -11.59 11.16 16.01
C ALA A 92 -11.56 10.21 14.79
N GLU A 93 -10.43 9.57 14.51
CA GLU A 93 -10.33 8.57 13.44
C GLU A 93 -11.14 7.32 13.75
N MET A 94 -11.16 6.85 15.01
CA MET A 94 -12.02 5.74 15.44
C MET A 94 -13.50 6.00 15.17
N ASN A 95 -13.95 7.22 15.39
CA ASN A 95 -15.35 7.65 15.21
C ASN A 95 -15.69 7.95 13.75
N THR A 96 -14.76 7.79 12.81
CA THR A 96 -15.01 7.98 11.38
C THR A 96 -15.87 6.82 10.85
N LEU A 97 -17.16 7.08 10.59
CA LEU A 97 -18.14 6.06 10.20
C LEU A 97 -17.71 5.24 8.97
N SER A 98 -17.09 5.89 7.99
CA SER A 98 -16.62 5.24 6.76
C SER A 98 -15.50 4.18 6.98
N TYR A 99 -14.84 4.21 8.13
CA TYR A 99 -13.82 3.19 8.47
C TYR A 99 -14.44 1.89 8.99
N GLY A 100 -15.73 1.92 9.34
CA GLY A 100 -16.45 0.74 9.82
C GLY A 100 -15.91 0.20 11.14
N LEU A 101 -15.30 1.04 11.99
CA LEU A 101 -14.76 0.68 13.30
C LEU A 101 -15.73 1.01 14.45
N GLY A 102 -17.00 1.27 14.16
CA GLY A 102 -18.00 1.59 15.20
C GLY A 102 -18.37 0.38 16.05
N GLY A 103 -18.58 0.60 17.37
CA GLY A 103 -19.01 -0.43 18.30
C GLY A 103 -18.10 -1.68 18.29
N ASP A 104 -18.73 -2.84 18.29
CA ASP A 104 -18.03 -4.14 18.36
C ASP A 104 -16.96 -4.31 17.27
N MET A 105 -17.11 -3.66 16.12
CA MET A 105 -16.16 -3.75 15.01
C MET A 105 -14.80 -3.12 15.32
N ALA A 106 -14.69 -2.37 16.42
CA ALA A 106 -13.44 -1.85 16.96
C ALA A 106 -12.69 -2.87 17.82
N ALA A 107 -13.37 -3.88 18.36
CA ALA A 107 -12.76 -4.92 19.15
C ALA A 107 -11.67 -5.67 18.39
N ALA A 108 -10.59 -6.04 19.06
CA ALA A 108 -9.46 -6.74 18.44
C ALA A 108 -8.89 -7.81 19.37
N ARG A 109 -8.47 -8.92 18.77
CA ARG A 109 -7.77 -9.98 19.51
C ARG A 109 -6.27 -9.71 19.52
N PRO A 110 -5.59 -9.79 20.66
CA PRO A 110 -4.13 -9.83 20.66
C PRO A 110 -3.62 -11.13 20.03
N THR A 111 -2.47 -11.04 19.37
CA THR A 111 -1.72 -12.23 18.95
C THR A 111 -1.19 -12.99 20.19
N GLU A 112 -0.85 -14.26 20.03
CA GLU A 112 -0.21 -14.99 21.14
C GLU A 112 1.13 -14.38 21.53
N TYR A 113 1.85 -13.81 20.56
CA TYR A 113 3.05 -13.04 20.84
C TYR A 113 2.73 -11.81 21.72
N ALA A 114 1.72 -11.02 21.38
CA ALA A 114 1.32 -9.85 22.17
C ALA A 114 0.89 -10.25 23.60
N LYS A 115 0.17 -11.35 23.75
CA LYS A 115 -0.20 -11.89 25.08
C LYS A 115 1.03 -12.26 25.90
N ASN A 116 2.03 -12.88 25.28
CA ASN A 116 3.29 -13.24 25.94
C ASN A 116 4.12 -11.99 26.33
N GLN A 117 3.86 -10.82 25.72
CA GLN A 117 4.44 -9.55 26.11
C GLN A 117 3.63 -8.82 27.20
N GLY A 118 2.43 -9.28 27.55
CA GLY A 118 1.59 -8.71 28.61
C GLY A 118 0.18 -8.29 28.16
N ALA A 119 -0.15 -8.41 26.86
CA ALA A 119 -1.49 -8.02 26.39
C ALA A 119 -2.56 -8.94 26.99
N GLU A 120 -3.50 -8.35 27.72
CA GLU A 120 -4.64 -9.07 28.27
C GLU A 120 -5.75 -9.29 27.25
N SER A 121 -6.58 -10.28 27.52
CA SER A 121 -7.78 -10.55 26.75
C SER A 121 -8.91 -11.00 27.66
N ASP A 122 -10.17 -10.76 27.24
CA ASP A 122 -11.36 -11.23 27.94
C ASP A 122 -11.30 -12.76 28.10
N LYS A 123 -11.45 -13.21 29.34
CA LYS A 123 -11.39 -14.63 29.76
C LYS A 123 -12.77 -15.20 30.11
N ILE A 124 -13.85 -14.42 29.97
CA ILE A 124 -15.21 -14.84 30.28
C ILE A 124 -15.70 -15.79 29.20
N LYS A 125 -15.70 -17.08 29.50
CA LYS A 125 -16.22 -18.11 28.58
C LYS A 125 -17.70 -17.87 28.31
N GLY A 126 -18.07 -17.90 27.02
CA GLY A 126 -19.45 -17.62 26.58
C GLY A 126 -19.71 -16.14 26.27
N SER A 127 -18.80 -15.23 26.62
CA SER A 127 -18.84 -13.85 26.15
C SER A 127 -18.61 -13.78 24.65
N SER A 128 -19.37 -12.90 23.94
CA SER A 128 -19.12 -12.59 22.52
C SER A 128 -17.74 -11.98 22.30
N PHE A 129 -17.11 -11.47 23.34
CA PHE A 129 -15.78 -10.84 23.30
C PHE A 129 -14.68 -11.73 23.91
N TYR A 130 -14.96 -13.00 24.16
CA TYR A 130 -13.95 -13.92 24.65
C TYR A 130 -12.70 -13.91 23.76
N GLY A 131 -11.55 -13.63 24.35
CA GLY A 131 -10.27 -13.55 23.66
C GLY A 131 -9.97 -12.20 23.01
N PHE A 132 -10.88 -11.21 23.02
CA PHE A 132 -10.61 -9.85 22.61
C PHE A 132 -9.90 -9.08 23.74
N GLY A 133 -9.06 -8.10 23.38
CA GLY A 133 -8.27 -7.31 24.32
C GLY A 133 -8.42 -5.81 24.09
N SER A 134 -8.06 -5.03 25.11
CA SER A 134 -8.00 -3.57 25.00
C SER A 134 -6.74 -3.14 24.27
N TRP A 135 -6.80 -2.01 23.55
CA TRP A 135 -5.67 -1.50 22.77
C TRP A 135 -5.62 0.03 22.77
N MET A 136 -4.42 0.60 22.67
CA MET A 136 -4.16 2.03 22.77
C MET A 136 -4.63 2.82 21.56
N LEU A 137 -5.09 4.05 21.81
CA LEU A 137 -5.15 5.14 20.84
C LEU A 137 -3.96 6.09 21.07
N ARG A 138 -3.80 7.10 20.20
CA ARG A 138 -2.68 8.06 20.34
C ARG A 138 -3.04 9.31 21.15
N ASP A 139 -4.33 9.55 21.39
CA ASP A 139 -4.81 10.75 22.08
C ASP A 139 -4.89 10.57 23.59
N THR A 140 -4.89 11.72 24.23
CA THR A 140 -5.08 11.88 25.67
C THR A 140 -6.42 12.56 25.95
N VAL A 141 -6.86 12.49 27.17
CA VAL A 141 -8.04 13.18 27.68
C VAL A 141 -7.78 13.71 29.07
N ASN A 142 -8.30 14.89 29.37
CA ASN A 142 -8.35 15.38 30.76
C ASN A 142 -9.63 14.83 31.41
N SER A 143 -9.47 14.11 32.49
CA SER A 143 -10.56 13.55 33.30
C SER A 143 -10.36 13.95 34.75
N GLY A 144 -11.12 14.93 35.22
CA GLY A 144 -11.05 15.40 36.62
C GLY A 144 -9.70 16.04 37.01
N GLY A 145 -8.95 16.61 36.07
CA GLY A 145 -7.62 17.20 36.29
C GLY A 145 -6.47 16.25 36.01
N GLU A 146 -6.73 14.97 35.83
CA GLU A 146 -5.74 13.97 35.42
C GLU A 146 -5.73 13.79 33.90
N ILE A 147 -4.54 13.69 33.32
CA ILE A 147 -4.38 13.43 31.91
C ILE A 147 -4.19 11.93 31.68
N LEU A 148 -5.20 11.31 31.07
CA LEU A 148 -5.24 9.87 30.79
C LEU A 148 -5.05 9.60 29.30
N LEU A 149 -4.54 8.42 28.97
CA LEU A 149 -4.48 7.93 27.59
C LEU A 149 -5.85 7.43 27.16
N ARG A 150 -6.22 7.62 25.89
CA ARG A 150 -7.39 6.98 25.28
C ARG A 150 -7.08 5.57 24.82
N CYS A 151 -8.06 4.70 24.93
CA CYS A 151 -7.97 3.30 24.47
C CYS A 151 -9.33 2.79 24.00
N VAL A 152 -9.29 1.64 23.35
CA VAL A 152 -10.48 0.86 22.95
C VAL A 152 -10.51 -0.39 23.84
N SER A 153 -11.63 -0.64 24.47
CA SER A 153 -11.85 -1.82 25.32
C SER A 153 -11.98 -3.12 24.52
N SER A 154 -11.97 -4.24 25.20
CA SER A 154 -12.18 -5.58 24.58
C SER A 154 -13.51 -5.70 23.84
N PHE A 155 -14.52 -4.91 24.18
CA PHE A 155 -15.83 -4.85 23.51
C PHE A 155 -16.01 -3.65 22.57
N GLY A 156 -14.92 -2.97 22.20
CA GLY A 156 -14.92 -1.94 21.17
C GLY A 156 -15.27 -0.53 21.62
N ALA A 157 -15.59 -0.30 22.89
CA ALA A 157 -15.87 1.04 23.40
C ALA A 157 -14.62 1.86 23.64
N VAL A 158 -14.64 3.14 23.31
CA VAL A 158 -13.56 4.09 23.63
C VAL A 158 -13.65 4.50 25.09
N GLY A 159 -12.54 4.34 25.80
CA GLY A 159 -12.40 4.70 27.23
C GLY A 159 -11.05 5.36 27.50
N SER A 160 -10.66 5.37 28.77
CA SER A 160 -9.37 5.83 29.25
C SER A 160 -8.62 4.68 29.91
N CYS A 161 -7.30 4.73 29.89
CA CYS A 161 -6.46 3.66 30.41
C CYS A 161 -5.11 4.17 30.90
N ASP A 162 -4.42 3.32 31.65
CA ASP A 162 -3.02 3.50 32.01
C ASP A 162 -2.12 3.37 30.78
N GLY A 163 -0.92 3.85 30.85
CA GLY A 163 -0.04 4.03 29.71
C GLY A 163 0.57 2.76 29.09
N GLU A 164 0.08 1.55 29.40
CA GLU A 164 0.58 0.28 28.85
C GLU A 164 -0.58 -0.59 28.37
N LEU A 165 -0.64 -0.89 27.09
CA LEU A 165 -1.66 -1.75 26.49
C LEU A 165 -1.17 -2.40 25.20
N ALA A 166 -2.05 -3.21 24.61
CA ALA A 166 -1.80 -3.80 23.33
C ALA A 166 -1.73 -2.75 22.20
N VAL A 167 -0.87 -2.98 21.24
CA VAL A 167 -0.57 -2.09 20.11
C VAL A 167 -1.25 -2.63 18.85
N ARG A 168 -2.11 -1.79 18.26
CA ARG A 168 -2.82 -2.07 17.00
C ARG A 168 -2.51 -0.98 15.98
N PRO A 169 -1.39 -1.08 15.24
CA PRO A 169 -0.90 0.00 14.41
C PRO A 169 -1.71 0.21 13.15
N VAL A 170 -1.64 1.44 12.64
CA VAL A 170 -2.16 1.85 11.32
C VAL A 170 -1.03 2.37 10.45
N LEU A 171 -1.25 2.33 9.14
CA LEU A 171 -0.36 2.90 8.14
C LEU A 171 -1.10 3.23 6.84
N HIS A 172 -0.47 4.09 6.04
CA HIS A 172 -0.85 4.36 4.66
C HIS A 172 0.11 3.66 3.71
N MET A 173 -0.40 3.02 2.67
CA MET A 173 0.44 2.33 1.69
C MET A 173 -0.01 2.64 0.26
N SER A 174 0.96 2.75 -0.66
CA SER A 174 0.70 2.93 -2.08
C SER A 174 0.15 1.65 -2.72
N LEU A 175 -1.02 1.72 -3.38
CA LEU A 175 -1.59 0.63 -4.18
C LEU A 175 -0.71 0.23 -5.37
N SER A 176 0.11 1.14 -5.88
CA SER A 176 1.04 0.85 -6.96
C SER A 176 2.26 0.03 -6.51
N ALA A 177 2.45 -0.13 -5.21
CA ALA A 177 3.42 -1.04 -4.64
C ALA A 177 2.88 -2.48 -4.74
N GLU A 178 3.37 -3.25 -5.68
CA GLU A 178 2.89 -4.51 -6.27
C GLU A 178 2.60 -5.70 -5.33
N LYS A 179 2.19 -5.56 -4.05
CA LYS A 179 2.22 -6.69 -3.12
C LYS A 179 1.05 -6.85 -2.15
N PHE A 180 -0.13 -6.37 -2.52
CA PHE A 180 -1.33 -6.71 -1.75
C PHE A 180 -1.90 -8.06 -2.20
N VAL A 181 -2.12 -8.94 -1.24
CA VAL A 181 -2.89 -10.17 -1.43
C VAL A 181 -4.19 -10.02 -0.66
N SER A 182 -5.33 -10.07 -1.35
CA SER A 182 -6.62 -10.02 -0.67
C SER A 182 -6.81 -11.30 0.17
N ALA A 183 -7.14 -11.12 1.44
CA ALA A 183 -7.50 -12.21 2.35
C ALA A 183 -9.03 -12.42 2.43
N GLY A 184 -9.81 -11.69 1.62
CA GLY A 184 -11.27 -11.72 1.61
C GLY A 184 -11.91 -10.45 2.16
N THR A 185 -13.22 -10.48 2.35
CA THR A 185 -14.01 -9.38 2.90
C THR A 185 -14.38 -9.69 4.36
N LEU A 186 -14.16 -8.72 5.25
CA LEU A 186 -14.59 -8.84 6.64
C LEU A 186 -16.09 -8.52 6.73
N THR A 187 -16.89 -9.48 7.16
CA THR A 187 -18.35 -9.34 7.27
C THR A 187 -18.88 -9.26 8.71
N GLY A 188 -18.00 -9.27 9.69
CA GLY A 188 -18.35 -9.23 11.11
C GLY A 188 -17.12 -9.04 12.00
N LEU A 189 -17.26 -9.37 13.30
CA LEU A 189 -16.14 -9.41 14.24
C LEU A 189 -15.07 -10.38 13.72
N ASP A 190 -13.81 -10.01 13.86
CA ASP A 190 -12.69 -10.92 13.58
C ASP A 190 -12.55 -11.92 14.73
N ASP A 191 -13.32 -13.01 14.64
CA ASP A 191 -13.33 -14.10 15.63
C ASP A 191 -12.11 -15.04 15.53
N GLY A 192 -11.18 -14.73 14.62
CA GLY A 192 -10.01 -15.56 14.34
C GLY A 192 -10.29 -16.75 13.41
N SER A 193 -11.54 -17.03 13.05
CA SER A 193 -11.88 -18.10 12.11
C SER A 193 -11.32 -17.86 10.71
N GLN A 194 -11.11 -16.59 10.37
CA GLN A 194 -10.54 -16.10 9.11
C GLN A 194 -8.99 -16.16 9.08
N ASP A 195 -8.33 -16.63 10.15
CA ASP A 195 -6.87 -16.69 10.24
C ASP A 195 -6.22 -17.81 9.44
N LYS A 196 -7.01 -18.60 8.72
CA LYS A 196 -6.48 -19.51 7.72
C LYS A 196 -5.93 -18.65 6.56
N TYR A 197 -4.65 -18.35 6.62
CA TYR A 197 -3.95 -17.82 5.44
C TYR A 197 -4.21 -18.79 4.29
N PRO A 198 -4.64 -18.31 3.11
CA PRO A 198 -4.72 -19.18 1.96
C PRO A 198 -3.34 -19.82 1.77
N ALA A 199 -3.28 -21.14 1.76
CA ALA A 199 -2.04 -21.91 1.60
C ALA A 199 -1.33 -21.61 0.27
N THR A 200 -2.00 -20.92 -0.62
CA THR A 200 -1.49 -20.39 -1.87
C THR A 200 -1.54 -18.86 -1.77
N ILE A 201 -0.40 -18.21 -1.92
CA ILE A 201 -0.39 -16.80 -2.33
C ILE A 201 -1.17 -16.80 -3.65
N VAL A 202 -2.46 -16.52 -3.57
CA VAL A 202 -3.19 -16.09 -4.76
C VAL A 202 -2.45 -14.81 -5.12
N LYS A 203 -1.48 -14.92 -6.05
CA LYS A 203 -1.09 -13.74 -6.81
C LYS A 203 -2.42 -13.14 -7.14
N SER A 204 -2.75 -11.98 -6.57
CA SER A 204 -3.90 -11.23 -7.01
C SER A 204 -3.81 -11.40 -8.50
N LYS A 205 -4.81 -12.04 -9.14
CA LYS A 205 -4.94 -11.81 -10.57
C LYS A 205 -4.73 -10.32 -10.61
N GLU A 206 -3.50 -9.90 -11.10
CA GLU A 206 -3.36 -8.53 -11.50
C GLU A 206 -4.76 -8.21 -11.95
N ASP A 207 -5.39 -7.23 -11.32
CA ASP A 207 -6.46 -6.56 -12.00
C ASP A 207 -5.76 -6.14 -13.29
N THR A 208 -5.68 -7.12 -14.17
CA THR A 208 -5.53 -6.91 -15.57
C THR A 208 -6.89 -6.33 -15.95
N ALA A 209 -7.20 -5.16 -15.41
CA ALA A 209 -7.83 -4.17 -16.22
C ALA A 209 -6.88 -4.12 -17.42
N LYS A 210 -7.15 -5.01 -18.37
CA LYS A 210 -6.37 -5.28 -19.59
C LYS A 210 -6.05 -3.91 -20.13
N VAL A 211 -4.83 -3.40 -19.84
CA VAL A 211 -4.46 -2.04 -20.25
C VAL A 211 -4.74 -2.03 -21.74
N LYS A 212 -5.89 -1.43 -22.09
CA LYS A 212 -6.38 -1.46 -23.47
C LYS A 212 -5.25 -0.95 -24.33
N ALA A 213 -4.76 -1.80 -25.23
CA ALA A 213 -3.65 -1.48 -26.10
C ALA A 213 -3.90 -0.11 -26.76
N PRO A 214 -2.88 0.76 -26.91
CA PRO A 214 -3.08 2.04 -27.57
C PRO A 214 -3.65 1.86 -28.98
N SER A 215 -4.41 2.82 -29.44
CA SER A 215 -4.91 2.82 -30.80
C SER A 215 -3.76 2.83 -31.83
N LYS A 216 -4.07 2.37 -33.05
CA LYS A 216 -3.14 2.33 -34.17
C LYS A 216 -2.55 3.72 -34.45
N VAL A 217 -1.24 3.78 -34.66
CA VAL A 217 -0.56 5.03 -35.00
C VAL A 217 -0.81 5.38 -36.47
N LYS A 218 -1.27 6.59 -36.76
CA LYS A 218 -1.41 7.12 -38.11
C LYS A 218 -0.13 7.85 -38.53
N LEU A 219 0.63 7.31 -39.47
CA LEU A 219 1.76 8.01 -40.07
C LEU A 219 1.25 9.22 -40.87
N THR A 220 1.89 10.36 -40.74
CA THR A 220 1.54 11.60 -41.44
C THR A 220 2.52 11.96 -42.55
N SER A 221 3.78 11.59 -42.38
CA SER A 221 4.76 11.74 -43.48
C SER A 221 5.99 10.85 -43.27
N ALA A 222 6.62 10.49 -44.40
CA ALA A 222 7.95 9.91 -44.44
C ALA A 222 8.70 10.58 -45.59
N LYS A 223 9.63 11.53 -45.26
CA LYS A 223 10.33 12.33 -46.26
C LYS A 223 11.82 12.06 -46.24
N ASN A 224 12.39 11.80 -47.40
CA ASN A 224 13.83 11.71 -47.58
C ASN A 224 14.48 13.08 -47.36
N GLY A 225 15.62 13.09 -46.71
CA GLY A 225 16.44 14.29 -46.46
C GLY A 225 17.85 14.12 -47.01
N LYS A 226 18.54 15.23 -47.21
CA LYS A 226 19.96 15.23 -47.66
C LYS A 226 20.81 14.39 -46.68
N GLY A 227 21.84 13.69 -47.17
CA GLY A 227 22.78 12.96 -46.32
C GLY A 227 22.29 11.61 -45.78
N LYS A 228 21.60 10.81 -46.58
CA LYS A 228 21.12 9.44 -46.24
C LYS A 228 20.23 9.45 -44.99
N LYS A 229 19.28 10.38 -44.89
CA LYS A 229 18.36 10.58 -43.79
C LYS A 229 16.91 10.35 -44.24
N LEU A 230 16.05 9.86 -43.32
CA LEU A 230 14.62 9.72 -43.55
C LEU A 230 13.90 10.24 -42.30
N THR A 231 13.08 11.26 -42.47
CA THR A 231 12.27 11.82 -41.40
C THR A 231 10.87 11.27 -41.42
N VAL A 232 10.44 10.65 -40.35
CA VAL A 232 9.11 10.07 -40.16
C VAL A 232 8.34 10.88 -39.13
N LYS A 233 7.07 11.21 -39.41
CA LYS A 233 6.13 11.89 -38.53
C LYS A 233 4.85 11.09 -38.39
N TRP A 234 4.20 11.17 -37.23
CA TRP A 234 2.93 10.50 -36.95
C TRP A 234 2.05 11.31 -36.02
N LYS A 235 0.75 11.00 -36.01
CA LYS A 235 -0.20 11.64 -35.07
C LYS A 235 0.01 11.13 -33.65
N LYS A 236 -0.13 12.04 -32.68
CA LYS A 236 -0.13 11.70 -31.25
C LYS A 236 -1.28 10.73 -30.95
N VAL A 237 -1.02 9.68 -30.16
CA VAL A 237 -2.02 8.74 -29.69
C VAL A 237 -2.33 9.06 -28.23
N THR A 238 -3.58 9.34 -27.92
CA THR A 238 -4.05 9.67 -26.57
C THR A 238 -3.71 8.56 -25.58
N GLY A 239 -3.15 8.92 -24.44
CA GLY A 239 -2.76 7.96 -23.40
C GLY A 239 -1.53 7.11 -23.72
N ALA A 240 -0.83 7.33 -24.85
CA ALA A 240 0.43 6.66 -25.13
C ALA A 240 1.56 7.20 -24.24
N LYS A 241 2.32 6.32 -23.62
CA LYS A 241 3.54 6.66 -22.86
C LYS A 241 4.74 6.92 -23.79
N GLY A 242 4.68 6.35 -25.01
CA GLY A 242 5.71 6.51 -26.02
C GLY A 242 5.45 5.67 -27.26
N TYR A 243 6.43 5.66 -28.16
CA TYR A 243 6.34 5.02 -29.47
C TYR A 243 7.55 4.13 -29.73
N GLN A 244 7.33 3.05 -30.47
CA GLN A 244 8.37 2.24 -31.06
C GLN A 244 8.30 2.38 -32.58
N LEU A 245 9.34 2.98 -33.16
CA LEU A 245 9.55 3.00 -34.59
C LEU A 245 10.43 1.83 -35.00
N GLN A 246 10.01 1.07 -36.00
CA GLN A 246 10.78 -0.03 -36.57
C GLN A 246 10.98 0.21 -38.08
N TYR A 247 12.15 -0.16 -38.57
CA TYR A 247 12.44 -0.08 -40.00
C TYR A 247 13.34 -1.24 -40.48
N ALA A 248 13.14 -1.65 -41.70
CA ALA A 248 13.87 -2.74 -42.34
C ALA A 248 13.96 -2.53 -43.85
N ILE A 249 14.87 -3.25 -44.54
CA ILE A 249 15.00 -3.26 -46.00
C ILE A 249 14.12 -4.33 -46.67
N ASN A 250 13.29 -5.03 -45.89
CA ASN A 250 12.37 -6.03 -46.43
C ASN A 250 10.97 -5.88 -45.78
N LYS A 251 9.94 -6.19 -46.55
CA LYS A 251 8.53 -6.07 -46.18
C LYS A 251 8.14 -6.94 -44.97
N LYS A 252 8.84 -8.07 -44.74
CA LYS A 252 8.59 -8.99 -43.62
C LYS A 252 9.26 -8.54 -42.33
N PHE A 253 9.94 -7.38 -42.31
CA PHE A 253 10.67 -6.85 -41.16
C PHE A 253 11.70 -7.82 -40.53
N LYS A 254 12.27 -8.73 -41.35
CA LYS A 254 13.42 -9.55 -40.92
C LYS A 254 14.62 -8.63 -40.66
N LYS A 255 15.40 -8.88 -39.60
CA LYS A 255 16.55 -8.04 -39.20
C LYS A 255 16.21 -6.55 -39.04
N LYS A 256 15.00 -6.23 -38.54
CA LYS A 256 14.54 -4.86 -38.26
C LYS A 256 15.39 -4.15 -37.23
N LYS A 257 15.57 -2.84 -37.39
CA LYS A 257 16.04 -1.94 -36.33
C LYS A 257 14.85 -1.32 -35.62
N SER A 258 14.96 -1.16 -34.30
CA SER A 258 13.91 -0.65 -33.42
C SER A 258 14.41 0.54 -32.64
N ILE A 259 13.62 1.61 -32.57
CA ILE A 259 13.92 2.85 -31.85
C ILE A 259 12.73 3.17 -30.97
N GLN A 260 12.99 3.58 -29.72
CA GLN A 260 11.95 4.06 -28.81
C GLN A 260 12.06 5.57 -28.65
N THR A 261 10.92 6.26 -28.64
CA THR A 261 10.86 7.71 -28.50
C THR A 261 9.54 8.15 -27.86
N LYS A 262 9.56 9.26 -27.14
CA LYS A 262 8.35 9.95 -26.66
C LYS A 262 7.83 10.99 -27.68
N LYS A 263 8.64 11.35 -28.68
CA LYS A 263 8.29 12.35 -29.70
C LYS A 263 7.44 11.72 -30.81
N THR A 264 6.68 12.54 -31.54
CA THR A 264 5.86 12.14 -32.70
C THR A 264 6.58 12.34 -34.03
N LYS A 265 7.89 12.60 -33.98
CA LYS A 265 8.79 12.76 -35.13
C LYS A 265 10.12 12.10 -34.81
N TYR A 266 10.69 11.39 -35.77
CA TYR A 266 12.04 10.85 -35.67
C TYR A 266 12.77 10.89 -37.01
N THR A 267 14.07 11.20 -37.01
CA THR A 267 14.91 11.18 -38.21
C THR A 267 15.90 10.03 -38.13
N ILE A 268 15.71 9.05 -39.00
CA ILE A 268 16.62 7.93 -39.18
C ILE A 268 17.82 8.40 -39.97
N LYS A 269 19.01 8.12 -39.52
CA LYS A 269 20.27 8.53 -40.18
C LYS A 269 21.05 7.31 -40.65
N LYS A 270 22.06 7.52 -41.50
CA LYS A 270 23.00 6.49 -41.99
C LYS A 270 22.29 5.37 -42.78
N LEU A 271 21.28 5.73 -43.57
CA LEU A 271 20.59 4.78 -44.44
C LEU A 271 21.49 4.39 -45.66
N LYS A 272 21.33 3.16 -46.18
CA LYS A 272 22.03 2.71 -47.37
C LYS A 272 21.42 3.37 -48.62
N LYS A 273 22.25 3.82 -49.56
CA LYS A 273 21.78 4.33 -50.88
C LYS A 273 21.09 3.24 -51.68
N LYS A 274 20.19 3.60 -52.58
CA LYS A 274 19.48 2.70 -53.50
C LYS A 274 18.80 1.51 -52.81
N LYS A 275 18.32 1.65 -51.55
CA LYS A 275 17.52 0.65 -50.84
C LYS A 275 16.17 1.20 -50.44
N THR A 276 15.11 0.39 -50.63
CA THR A 276 13.79 0.67 -50.14
C THR A 276 13.70 0.30 -48.63
N TYR A 277 13.18 1.23 -47.85
CA TYR A 277 12.96 1.00 -46.40
C TYR A 277 11.49 0.92 -46.06
N TYR A 278 11.11 -0.15 -45.38
CA TYR A 278 9.78 -0.35 -44.83
C TYR A 278 9.79 0.14 -43.39
N ILE A 279 8.74 0.90 -43.00
CA ILE A 279 8.66 1.56 -41.70
C ILE A 279 7.31 1.25 -41.08
N ARG A 280 7.32 1.02 -39.79
CA ARG A 280 6.12 0.98 -38.95
C ARG A 280 6.36 1.65 -37.60
N VAL A 281 5.31 2.23 -37.04
CA VAL A 281 5.31 2.86 -35.74
C VAL A 281 4.14 2.32 -34.92
N ARG A 282 4.37 1.95 -33.70
CA ARG A 282 3.33 1.58 -32.76
C ARG A 282 3.48 2.35 -31.46
N ALA A 283 2.37 2.77 -30.86
CA ALA A 283 2.34 3.36 -29.55
C ALA A 283 2.43 2.27 -28.48
N TYR A 284 2.89 2.64 -27.28
CA TYR A 284 2.80 1.74 -26.11
C TYR A 284 2.30 2.50 -24.88
N LYS A 285 1.60 1.76 -24.03
CA LYS A 285 1.32 2.10 -22.62
C LYS A 285 2.16 1.21 -21.72
N MET A 286 2.32 1.60 -20.47
CA MET A 286 2.92 0.74 -19.45
C MET A 286 1.81 -0.02 -18.74
N ASN A 287 2.04 -1.29 -18.45
CA ASN A 287 1.31 -2.10 -17.48
C ASN A 287 2.35 -2.60 -16.49
N GLY A 288 2.46 -1.93 -15.35
CA GLY A 288 3.61 -2.06 -14.48
C GLY A 288 4.92 -1.81 -15.25
N LYS A 289 5.87 -2.72 -15.15
CA LYS A 289 7.16 -2.67 -15.90
C LYS A 289 7.06 -3.14 -17.36
N LYS A 290 5.94 -3.74 -17.79
CA LYS A 290 5.77 -4.29 -19.13
C LYS A 290 5.15 -3.26 -20.09
N LYS A 291 5.60 -3.26 -21.36
CA LYS A 291 5.02 -2.42 -22.41
C LYS A 291 3.92 -3.16 -23.14
N VAL A 292 2.72 -2.58 -23.17
CA VAL A 292 1.59 -3.03 -23.99
C VAL A 292 1.58 -2.19 -25.26
N TYR A 293 1.79 -2.84 -26.41
CA TYR A 293 1.89 -2.17 -27.69
C TYR A 293 0.54 -2.19 -28.42
N GLY A 294 0.21 -1.06 -29.07
CA GLY A 294 -0.86 -0.98 -30.07
C GLY A 294 -0.52 -1.75 -31.35
N LYS A 295 -1.57 -2.02 -32.15
CA LYS A 295 -1.44 -2.66 -33.49
C LYS A 295 -0.77 -1.72 -34.49
#